data_df658ded28360735249af86d4454cfa2
#
_entry.id   df658ded28360735249af86d4454cfa2
#
_cell.length_a   1.000
_cell.length_b   1.000
_cell.length_c   1.000
_cell.angle_alpha   90.00
_cell.angle_beta   90.00
_cell.angle_gamma   90.00
#
_symmetry.space_group_name_H-M   'P 1'
#
loop_
_entity.id
_entity.type
_entity.pdbx_description
1 polymer ?
#
loop_
_entity_poly.entity_id
_entity_poly.type
_entity_poly.pdbx_seq_one_letter_code
_entity_poly.pdbx_strand_id
1 'polypeptide(L)'
;MKKLIMGSLAILLGVLSISIPFAGIHTAEAKTTENTDKKLNIATTIFPEYDWTRAILGDRADDVNLTMLLDNGTDLHSFQPAVKDIMKVSSCDLLIYVGGESDQWIEDALESAQNKDMKTINLMEVLGDSIKEEETVEGMQESEHDHDHEDEEEKEYDEHVWTSMRNAEVICDAIAE
;
A
#
# COMPACT_ATOMS: atom_id res chain seq x y z
N MET A 1 33.55 -80.80 -4.35
CA MET A 1 34.53 -81.29 -5.37
C MET A 1 34.31 -80.53 -6.65
N LYS A 2 35.37 -80.16 -7.25
CA LYS A 2 35.66 -79.54 -8.55
C LYS A 2 35.89 -78.03 -8.56
N LYS A 3 37.16 -77.71 -8.55
CA LYS A 3 37.89 -76.53 -8.93
C LYS A 3 37.75 -76.29 -10.43
N LEU A 4 37.81 -75.04 -10.87
CA LEU A 4 38.43 -74.61 -12.15
C LEU A 4 38.54 -73.07 -12.07
N ILE A 5 39.64 -72.49 -11.86
CA ILE A 5 40.82 -72.12 -12.63
C ILE A 5 40.51 -71.15 -13.78
N MET A 6 41.02 -69.93 -13.52
CA MET A 6 41.82 -69.00 -14.36
C MET A 6 41.30 -68.52 -15.71
N GLY A 7 41.43 -67.26 -15.88
CA GLY A 7 41.51 -66.59 -17.15
C GLY A 7 41.71 -65.07 -16.98
N SER A 8 42.97 -64.63 -16.67
CA SER A 8 43.40 -63.25 -16.79
C SER A 8 43.48 -62.85 -18.28
N LEU A 9 42.79 -61.80 -18.65
CA LEU A 9 43.08 -61.12 -19.91
C LEU A 9 43.22 -59.61 -19.62
N ALA A 10 44.48 -59.17 -19.60
CA ALA A 10 44.83 -57.77 -19.50
C ALA A 10 44.68 -57.14 -20.92
N ILE A 11 43.73 -56.25 -21.07
CA ILE A 11 43.66 -55.41 -22.24
C ILE A 11 44.16 -54.02 -21.87
N LEU A 12 45.31 -53.70 -22.39
CA LEU A 12 45.97 -52.39 -22.31
C LEU A 12 45.29 -51.47 -23.31
N LEU A 13 44.43 -50.56 -22.88
CA LEU A 13 43.83 -49.53 -23.71
C LEU A 13 44.51 -48.19 -23.35
N GLY A 14 45.24 -47.70 -24.31
CA GLY A 14 45.93 -46.42 -24.29
C GLY A 14 44.98 -45.25 -24.10
N VAL A 15 45.25 -44.44 -23.09
CA VAL A 15 44.54 -43.18 -22.83
C VAL A 15 45.06 -42.13 -23.78
N LEU A 16 44.30 -41.84 -24.82
CA LEU A 16 44.52 -40.67 -25.70
C LEU A 16 43.93 -39.46 -24.99
N SER A 17 44.75 -38.68 -24.31
CA SER A 17 44.32 -37.43 -23.67
C SER A 17 44.06 -36.36 -24.72
N ILE A 18 42.80 -36.15 -25.04
CA ILE A 18 42.34 -35.02 -25.88
C ILE A 18 42.13 -33.86 -24.88
N SER A 19 43.06 -32.93 -24.88
CA SER A 19 42.89 -31.65 -24.18
C SER A 19 41.91 -30.76 -24.98
N ILE A 20 40.65 -30.70 -24.53
CA ILE A 20 39.70 -29.75 -25.06
C ILE A 20 39.92 -28.43 -24.32
N PRO A 21 40.18 -27.30 -24.99
CA PRO A 21 40.24 -26.01 -24.30
C PRO A 21 38.83 -25.69 -23.80
N PHE A 22 38.68 -25.55 -22.49
CA PHE A 22 37.47 -25.06 -21.82
C PHE A 22 37.31 -23.59 -22.19
N ALA A 23 36.64 -23.32 -23.31
CA ALA A 23 36.16 -21.98 -23.63
C ALA A 23 35.11 -21.62 -22.56
N GLY A 24 35.40 -20.59 -21.76
CA GLY A 24 34.51 -20.12 -20.74
C GLY A 24 33.12 -19.85 -21.28
N ILE A 25 32.18 -20.66 -20.87
CA ILE A 25 30.74 -20.35 -21.02
C ILE A 25 30.47 -19.23 -20.03
N HIS A 26 30.48 -17.99 -20.52
CA HIS A 26 29.83 -16.92 -19.85
C HIS A 26 28.34 -17.25 -19.80
N THR A 27 27.89 -17.85 -18.71
CA THR A 27 26.48 -17.87 -18.38
C THR A 27 26.07 -16.42 -18.14
N ALA A 28 25.49 -15.80 -19.18
CA ALA A 28 24.70 -14.60 -18.99
C ALA A 28 23.60 -15.01 -18.00
N GLU A 29 23.71 -14.56 -16.75
CA GLU A 29 22.58 -14.54 -15.84
C GLU A 29 21.51 -13.70 -16.55
N ALA A 30 20.55 -14.38 -17.15
CA ALA A 30 19.30 -13.79 -17.55
C ALA A 30 18.68 -13.29 -16.24
N LYS A 31 18.85 -11.99 -15.96
CA LYS A 31 18.06 -11.27 -14.97
C LYS A 31 16.63 -11.45 -15.43
N THR A 32 15.96 -12.45 -14.89
CA THR A 32 14.53 -12.62 -15.02
C THR A 32 13.95 -11.38 -14.38
N THR A 33 13.62 -10.38 -15.20
CA THR A 33 12.67 -9.35 -14.80
C THR A 33 11.38 -10.14 -14.64
N GLU A 34 11.05 -10.45 -13.40
CA GLU A 34 9.70 -10.80 -13.02
C GLU A 34 8.85 -9.58 -13.41
N ASN A 35 8.35 -9.61 -14.63
CA ASN A 35 7.29 -8.72 -15.06
C ASN A 35 6.03 -9.27 -14.39
N THR A 36 5.86 -8.93 -13.11
CA THR A 36 4.59 -9.13 -12.45
C THR A 36 3.68 -8.05 -13.00
N ASP A 37 2.76 -8.43 -13.90
CA ASP A 37 1.60 -7.61 -14.30
C ASP A 37 0.64 -7.35 -13.11
N LYS A 38 1.17 -7.27 -11.90
CA LYS A 38 0.41 -6.95 -10.70
C LYS A 38 0.18 -5.44 -10.70
N LYS A 39 -1.04 -5.02 -11.01
CA LYS A 39 -1.45 -3.63 -10.86
C LYS A 39 -1.32 -3.21 -9.40
N LEU A 40 -0.88 -1.97 -9.18
CA LEU A 40 -0.91 -1.36 -7.85
C LEU A 40 -2.36 -1.24 -7.38
N ASN A 41 -2.60 -1.57 -6.13
CA ASN A 41 -3.89 -1.37 -5.48
C ASN A 41 -3.81 -0.11 -4.64
N ILE A 42 -4.56 0.90 -5.03
CA ILE A 42 -4.67 2.18 -4.33
C ILE A 42 -6.06 2.26 -3.71
N ALA A 43 -6.13 2.51 -2.42
CA ALA A 43 -7.38 2.76 -1.71
C ALA A 43 -7.43 4.22 -1.26
N THR A 44 -8.60 4.83 -1.38
CA THR A 44 -8.89 6.19 -0.89
C THR A 44 -10.15 6.15 -0.03
N THR A 45 -10.27 7.02 0.96
CA THR A 45 -11.49 7.08 1.77
C THR A 45 -12.57 7.85 1.05
N ILE A 46 -12.35 9.09 0.67
CA ILE A 46 -13.34 10.01 0.13
C ILE A 46 -13.16 10.32 -1.36
N PHE A 47 -14.19 10.92 -1.96
CA PHE A 47 -14.21 11.27 -3.38
C PHE A 47 -13.09 12.24 -3.81
N PRO A 48 -12.76 13.33 -3.09
CA PRO A 48 -11.68 14.23 -3.51
C PRO A 48 -10.34 13.50 -3.69
N GLU A 49 -9.97 12.62 -2.77
CA GLU A 49 -8.74 11.82 -2.87
C GLU A 49 -8.75 10.92 -4.10
N TYR A 50 -9.89 10.25 -4.34
CA TYR A 50 -10.07 9.39 -5.51
C TYR A 50 -9.93 10.17 -6.82
N ASP A 51 -10.61 11.31 -6.94
CA ASP A 51 -10.65 12.11 -8.15
C ASP A 51 -9.27 12.73 -8.44
N TRP A 52 -8.60 13.29 -7.44
CA TRP A 52 -7.25 13.84 -7.58
C TRP A 52 -6.23 12.76 -7.93
N THR A 53 -6.27 11.62 -7.26
CA THR A 53 -5.38 10.49 -7.58
C THR A 53 -5.58 10.06 -9.02
N ARG A 54 -6.83 9.93 -9.47
CA ARG A 54 -7.14 9.57 -10.85
C ARG A 54 -6.65 10.62 -11.85
N ALA A 55 -6.81 11.90 -11.53
CA ALA A 55 -6.35 13.00 -12.38
C ALA A 55 -4.81 13.03 -12.50
N ILE A 56 -4.10 12.79 -11.38
CA ILE A 56 -2.64 12.72 -11.33
C ILE A 56 -2.11 11.52 -12.13
N LEU A 57 -2.77 10.38 -12.03
CA LEU A 57 -2.42 9.19 -12.82
C LEU A 57 -2.61 9.40 -14.32
N GLY A 58 -3.59 10.22 -14.71
CA GLY A 58 -3.89 10.49 -16.12
C GLY A 58 -4.09 9.22 -16.93
N ASP A 59 -3.38 9.06 -18.04
CA ASP A 59 -3.48 7.87 -18.92
C ASP A 59 -3.05 6.56 -18.24
N ARG A 60 -2.35 6.63 -17.10
CA ARG A 60 -1.93 5.46 -16.31
C ARG A 60 -2.99 4.98 -15.32
N ALA A 61 -4.12 5.67 -15.21
CA ALA A 61 -5.20 5.28 -14.28
C ALA A 61 -5.72 3.85 -14.55
N ASP A 62 -5.65 3.39 -15.80
CA ASP A 62 -6.04 2.02 -16.17
C ASP A 62 -4.98 0.96 -15.79
N ASP A 63 -3.76 1.38 -15.42
CA ASP A 63 -2.67 0.49 -15.00
C ASP A 63 -2.72 0.17 -13.49
N VAL A 64 -3.60 0.80 -12.74
CA VAL A 64 -3.78 0.62 -11.29
C VAL A 64 -5.20 0.17 -10.96
N ASN A 65 -5.37 -0.41 -9.78
CA ASN A 65 -6.68 -0.68 -9.19
C ASN A 65 -6.97 0.42 -8.17
N LEU A 66 -7.63 1.49 -8.59
CA LEU A 66 -8.01 2.60 -7.71
C LEU A 66 -9.41 2.34 -7.14
N THR A 67 -9.54 2.34 -5.82
CA THR A 67 -10.78 2.04 -5.10
C THR A 67 -11.11 3.16 -4.12
N MET A 68 -12.34 3.65 -4.14
CA MET A 68 -12.89 4.53 -3.12
C MET A 68 -13.68 3.70 -2.11
N LEU A 69 -13.47 3.94 -0.81
CA LEU A 69 -14.14 3.19 0.27
C LEU A 69 -15.51 3.76 0.58
N LEU A 70 -15.62 5.08 0.74
CA LEU A 70 -16.86 5.78 1.02
C LEU A 70 -17.60 6.04 -0.29
N ASP A 71 -18.15 4.98 -0.87
CA ASP A 71 -18.94 5.07 -2.10
C ASP A 71 -20.41 5.40 -1.80
N ASN A 72 -21.20 5.61 -2.86
CA ASN A 72 -22.65 5.83 -2.81
C ASN A 72 -23.11 7.01 -1.93
N GLY A 73 -22.28 8.04 -1.77
CA GLY A 73 -22.63 9.24 -1.00
C GLY A 73 -22.64 9.03 0.50
N THR A 74 -21.87 8.05 0.98
CA THR A 74 -21.66 7.85 2.41
C THR A 74 -20.87 9.04 2.97
N ASP A 75 -21.36 9.58 4.07
CA ASP A 75 -20.73 10.65 4.81
C ASP A 75 -19.56 10.14 5.66
N LEU A 76 -18.47 10.93 5.75
CA LEU A 76 -17.24 10.55 6.45
C LEU A 76 -17.50 10.23 7.93
N HIS A 77 -18.22 11.12 8.63
CA HIS A 77 -18.46 11.00 10.06
C HIS A 77 -19.40 9.85 10.44
N SER A 78 -20.20 9.37 9.50
CA SER A 78 -21.13 8.25 9.72
C SER A 78 -20.64 6.93 9.14
N PHE A 79 -19.47 6.91 8.54
CA PHE A 79 -18.93 5.71 7.91
C PHE A 79 -18.53 4.66 8.94
N GLN A 80 -19.05 3.46 8.76
CA GLN A 80 -18.66 2.29 9.54
C GLN A 80 -18.09 1.24 8.58
N PRO A 81 -16.78 0.93 8.67
CA PRO A 81 -16.14 0.02 7.74
C PRO A 81 -16.70 -1.39 7.87
N ALA A 82 -17.07 -1.98 6.76
CA ALA A 82 -17.38 -3.40 6.71
C ALA A 82 -16.09 -4.22 6.61
N VAL A 83 -16.17 -5.52 6.91
CA VAL A 83 -15.01 -6.43 6.82
C VAL A 83 -14.32 -6.36 5.44
N LYS A 84 -15.09 -6.20 4.36
CA LYS A 84 -14.55 -6.04 3.00
C LYS A 84 -13.67 -4.79 2.85
N ASP A 85 -13.98 -3.71 3.57
CA ASP A 85 -13.26 -2.44 3.48
C ASP A 85 -11.94 -2.55 4.26
N ILE A 86 -11.97 -3.15 5.45
CA ILE A 86 -10.76 -3.51 6.20
C ILE A 86 -9.83 -4.40 5.36
N MET A 87 -10.38 -5.39 4.63
CA MET A 87 -9.59 -6.26 3.77
C MET A 87 -8.94 -5.49 2.62
N LYS A 88 -9.64 -4.52 2.00
CA LYS A 88 -9.07 -3.68 0.96
C LYS A 88 -7.91 -2.84 1.49
N VAL A 89 -8.10 -2.17 2.63
CA VAL A 89 -7.05 -1.40 3.30
C VAL A 89 -5.87 -2.30 3.64
N SER A 90 -6.11 -3.44 4.29
CA SER A 90 -5.06 -4.37 4.72
C SER A 90 -4.16 -4.89 3.58
N SER A 91 -4.64 -4.90 2.34
CA SER A 91 -3.96 -5.48 1.17
C SER A 91 -3.56 -4.47 0.10
N CYS A 92 -3.88 -3.19 0.23
CA CYS A 92 -3.50 -2.19 -0.75
C CYS A 92 -1.99 -1.89 -0.72
N ASP A 93 -1.50 -1.26 -1.78
CA ASP A 93 -0.09 -0.84 -1.91
C ASP A 93 0.06 0.63 -1.48
N LEU A 94 -1.00 1.44 -1.64
CA LEU A 94 -1.10 2.82 -1.17
C LEU A 94 -2.50 3.07 -0.59
N LEU A 95 -2.54 3.66 0.60
CA LEU A 95 -3.75 4.17 1.24
C LEU A 95 -3.68 5.68 1.34
N ILE A 96 -4.73 6.37 0.90
CA ILE A 96 -4.91 7.81 1.06
C ILE A 96 -6.17 8.02 1.89
N TYR A 97 -6.08 8.78 2.96
CA TYR A 97 -7.18 8.98 3.90
C TYR A 97 -7.09 10.34 4.59
N VAL A 98 -8.21 10.82 5.06
CA VAL A 98 -8.30 12.16 5.67
C VAL A 98 -7.49 12.24 6.96
N GLY A 99 -7.64 11.27 7.83
CA GLY A 99 -7.18 11.31 9.22
C GLY A 99 -8.26 11.88 10.15
N GLY A 100 -7.88 12.21 11.39
CA GLY A 100 -8.82 12.68 12.39
C GLY A 100 -9.68 11.58 13.01
N GLU A 101 -10.73 11.99 13.71
CA GLU A 101 -11.60 11.08 14.47
C GLU A 101 -12.39 10.12 13.58
N SER A 102 -12.87 10.61 12.45
CA SER A 102 -13.68 9.83 11.52
C SER A 102 -12.91 8.67 10.88
N ASP A 103 -11.60 8.76 10.84
CA ASP A 103 -10.70 7.75 10.26
C ASP A 103 -9.92 6.93 11.32
N GLN A 104 -10.25 7.02 12.62
CA GLN A 104 -9.57 6.26 13.69
C GLN A 104 -9.56 4.73 13.43
N TRP A 105 -10.61 4.20 12.81
CA TRP A 105 -10.69 2.79 12.44
C TRP A 105 -9.55 2.34 11.50
N ILE A 106 -8.92 3.28 10.80
CA ILE A 106 -7.79 2.99 9.90
C ILE A 106 -6.56 2.56 10.70
N GLU A 107 -6.32 3.09 11.88
CA GLU A 107 -5.20 2.69 12.74
C GLU A 107 -5.24 1.20 13.04
N ASP A 108 -6.39 0.68 13.46
CA ASP A 108 -6.58 -0.76 13.71
C ASP A 108 -6.39 -1.60 12.44
N ALA A 109 -6.86 -1.07 11.30
CA ALA A 109 -6.69 -1.73 10.01
C ALA A 109 -5.22 -1.80 9.59
N LEU A 110 -4.44 -0.73 9.85
CA LEU A 110 -3.00 -0.66 9.56
C LEU A 110 -2.18 -1.60 10.44
N GLU A 111 -2.51 -1.70 11.74
CA GLU A 111 -1.84 -2.65 12.65
C GLU A 111 -1.98 -4.09 12.15
N SER A 112 -3.16 -4.45 11.66
CA SER A 112 -3.48 -5.77 11.13
C SER A 112 -3.15 -5.95 9.64
N ALA A 113 -2.56 -4.94 8.97
CA ALA A 113 -2.31 -4.96 7.55
C ALA A 113 -1.44 -6.15 7.11
N GLN A 114 -1.86 -6.82 6.04
CA GLN A 114 -1.13 -7.94 5.44
C GLN A 114 0.06 -7.45 4.62
N ASN A 115 -0.12 -6.34 3.89
CA ASN A 115 0.97 -5.70 3.15
C ASN A 115 1.78 -4.80 4.09
N LYS A 116 2.96 -5.26 4.48
CA LYS A 116 3.86 -4.49 5.36
C LYS A 116 4.68 -3.42 4.64
N ASP A 117 4.67 -3.42 3.31
CA ASP A 117 5.33 -2.43 2.46
C ASP A 117 4.37 -1.33 1.98
N MET A 118 3.11 -1.37 2.45
CA MET A 118 2.10 -0.37 2.14
C MET A 118 2.57 1.03 2.52
N LYS A 119 2.27 1.98 1.64
CA LYS A 119 2.46 3.41 1.89
C LYS A 119 1.14 4.04 2.32
N THR A 120 1.23 5.09 3.12
CA THR A 120 0.07 5.85 3.57
C THR A 120 0.27 7.33 3.32
N ILE A 121 -0.81 8.02 2.95
CA ILE A 121 -0.89 9.48 2.89
C ILE A 121 -2.09 9.86 3.78
N ASN A 122 -1.80 10.45 4.93
CA ASN A 122 -2.78 11.05 5.82
C ASN A 122 -2.85 12.54 5.48
N LEU A 123 -4.02 13.02 5.02
CA LEU A 123 -4.18 14.39 4.56
C LEU A 123 -3.91 15.41 5.67
N MET A 124 -4.38 15.12 6.88
CA MET A 124 -4.15 16.01 8.01
C MET A 124 -2.67 16.06 8.39
N GLU A 125 -1.96 14.94 8.37
CA GLU A 125 -0.51 14.92 8.62
C GLU A 125 0.26 15.71 7.55
N VAL A 126 -0.12 15.58 6.28
CA VAL A 126 0.48 16.31 5.15
C VAL A 126 0.34 17.82 5.33
N LEU A 127 -0.80 18.27 5.84
CA LEU A 127 -1.11 19.69 6.05
C LEU A 127 -0.51 20.25 7.35
N GLY A 128 -0.32 19.41 8.38
CA GLY A 128 0.27 19.79 9.64
C GLY A 128 -0.35 21.07 10.23
N ASP A 129 0.47 22.06 10.54
CA ASP A 129 0.03 23.33 11.16
C ASP A 129 -0.94 24.17 10.29
N SER A 130 -1.25 23.72 9.08
CA SER A 130 -2.21 24.42 8.19
C SER A 130 -3.66 24.03 8.45
N ILE A 131 -3.91 23.04 9.30
CA ILE A 131 -5.24 22.61 9.69
C ILE A 131 -5.84 23.64 10.63
N LYS A 132 -7.14 23.88 10.49
CA LYS A 132 -7.89 24.77 11.38
C LYS A 132 -8.53 23.97 12.50
N GLU A 133 -8.66 24.61 13.68
CA GLU A 133 -9.52 24.12 14.74
C GLU A 133 -10.99 24.18 14.25
N GLU A 134 -11.78 23.23 14.63
CA GLU A 134 -13.22 23.21 14.31
C GLU A 134 -13.92 24.37 15.03
N GLU A 135 -14.64 25.19 14.25
CA GLU A 135 -15.42 26.29 14.78
C GLU A 135 -16.81 25.77 15.19
N THR A 136 -17.03 25.55 16.50
CA THR A 136 -18.38 25.26 17.00
C THR A 136 -19.24 26.50 16.93
N VAL A 137 -20.29 26.48 16.10
CA VAL A 137 -21.29 27.56 16.03
C VAL A 137 -22.54 27.14 16.78
N GLU A 138 -23.23 28.15 17.41
CA GLU A 138 -24.45 27.94 18.17
C GLU A 138 -25.53 27.23 17.32
N GLY A 139 -25.87 25.99 17.67
CA GLY A 139 -26.85 25.16 16.93
C GLY A 139 -26.24 23.92 16.24
N MET A 140 -24.94 23.74 16.22
CA MET A 140 -24.34 22.43 15.95
C MET A 140 -24.64 21.49 17.12
N GLN A 141 -25.02 20.26 16.79
CA GLN A 141 -25.13 19.21 17.83
C GLN A 141 -23.69 18.88 18.27
N GLU A 142 -23.40 19.23 19.52
CA GLU A 142 -22.22 18.67 20.18
C GLU A 142 -22.36 17.14 20.12
N SER A 143 -21.38 16.45 19.54
CA SER A 143 -21.28 15.01 19.69
C SER A 143 -21.13 14.73 21.17
N GLU A 144 -22.17 14.12 21.79
CA GLU A 144 -22.18 13.75 23.21
C GLU A 144 -21.12 12.66 23.43
N HIS A 145 -19.87 13.07 23.55
CA HIS A 145 -18.82 12.26 24.14
C HIS A 145 -18.80 12.53 25.64
N ASP A 146 -19.45 11.65 26.38
CA ASP A 146 -19.51 11.61 27.83
C ASP A 146 -18.12 11.20 28.36
N HIS A 147 -17.18 12.14 28.40
CA HIS A 147 -15.87 11.97 29.02
C HIS A 147 -15.76 12.74 30.29
N ASP A 148 -15.95 11.98 31.37
CA ASP A 148 -15.74 12.40 32.77
C ASP A 148 -14.20 12.42 33.03
N HIS A 149 -13.47 13.38 32.44
CA HIS A 149 -12.07 13.66 32.73
C HIS A 149 -11.78 15.15 32.72
N GLU A 150 -11.08 15.53 33.79
CA GLU A 150 -10.67 16.89 34.13
C GLU A 150 -9.77 17.53 33.04
N ASP A 151 -10.22 18.68 32.49
CA ASP A 151 -9.44 19.85 32.05
C ASP A 151 -8.16 19.64 31.21
N GLU A 152 -8.25 19.06 30.05
CA GLU A 152 -7.57 19.57 28.85
C GLU A 152 -8.63 19.57 27.76
N GLU A 153 -9.04 20.75 27.25
CA GLU A 153 -9.88 20.86 26.06
C GLU A 153 -9.10 20.22 24.91
N GLU A 154 -9.43 18.99 24.55
CA GLU A 154 -8.89 18.37 23.35
C GLU A 154 -9.39 19.17 22.17
N LYS A 155 -8.45 19.78 21.43
CA LYS A 155 -8.76 20.58 20.27
C LYS A 155 -9.22 19.68 19.15
N GLU A 156 -10.48 19.77 18.80
CA GLU A 156 -11.02 19.16 17.60
C GLU A 156 -10.56 19.96 16.38
N TYR A 157 -10.10 19.27 15.36
CA TYR A 157 -9.65 19.87 14.11
C TYR A 157 -10.66 19.61 13.00
N ASP A 158 -10.90 20.61 12.16
CA ASP A 158 -11.77 20.49 11.01
C ASP A 158 -11.21 19.47 10.00
N GLU A 159 -11.86 18.33 9.92
CA GLU A 159 -11.50 17.22 9.01
C GLU A 159 -11.81 17.55 7.54
N HIS A 160 -12.61 18.59 7.23
CA HIS A 160 -12.98 18.97 5.88
C HIS A 160 -11.85 19.72 5.14
N VAL A 161 -10.62 19.27 5.38
CA VAL A 161 -9.38 19.90 4.88
C VAL A 161 -9.33 20.05 3.36
N TRP A 162 -10.02 19.19 2.63
CA TRP A 162 -10.07 19.19 1.15
C TRP A 162 -10.91 20.33 0.57
N THR A 163 -11.71 21.02 1.37
CA THR A 163 -12.56 22.14 0.92
C THR A 163 -11.76 23.40 0.62
N SER A 164 -10.55 23.51 1.15
CA SER A 164 -9.62 24.59 0.90
C SER A 164 -8.81 24.37 -0.37
N MET A 165 -8.87 25.29 -1.34
CA MET A 165 -8.07 25.21 -2.57
C MET A 165 -6.57 25.18 -2.32
N ARG A 166 -6.10 25.86 -1.27
CA ARG A 166 -4.68 25.84 -0.89
C ARG A 166 -4.26 24.47 -0.36
N ASN A 167 -5.10 23.88 0.47
CA ASN A 167 -4.85 22.54 1.00
C ASN A 167 -4.89 21.50 -0.13
N ALA A 168 -5.84 21.64 -1.06
CA ALA A 168 -5.93 20.77 -2.23
C ALA A 168 -4.64 20.76 -3.07
N GLU A 169 -4.00 21.91 -3.25
CA GLU A 169 -2.70 22.02 -3.95
C GLU A 169 -1.63 21.20 -3.22
N VAL A 170 -1.47 21.40 -1.90
CA VAL A 170 -0.48 20.68 -1.08
C VAL A 170 -0.74 19.17 -1.08
N ILE A 171 -2.01 18.77 -0.95
CA ILE A 171 -2.40 17.36 -0.98
C ILE A 171 -2.12 16.72 -2.34
N CYS A 172 -2.45 17.41 -3.44
CA CYS A 172 -2.17 16.91 -4.78
C CYS A 172 -0.67 16.74 -5.03
N ASP A 173 0.16 17.66 -4.53
CA ASP A 173 1.62 17.55 -4.62
C ASP A 173 2.10 16.30 -3.87
N ALA A 174 1.59 16.07 -2.64
CA ALA A 174 1.95 14.88 -1.86
C ALA A 174 1.51 13.55 -2.51
N ILE A 175 0.36 13.55 -3.22
CA ILE A 175 -0.11 12.36 -3.96
C ILE A 175 0.75 12.10 -5.20
N ALA A 176 1.33 13.15 -5.78
CA ALA A 176 2.11 13.05 -7.01
C ALA A 176 3.58 12.58 -6.79
N GLU A 177 4.09 12.64 -5.55
CA GLU A 177 5.44 12.19 -5.15
C GLU A 177 5.55 10.66 -5.03
#